data_f93b65741c476e91cc93385d66527569
#
_entry.id   f93b65741c476e91cc93385d66527569
#
_cell.length_a   1.000
_cell.length_b   1.000
_cell.length_c   1.000
_cell.angle_alpha   90.00
_cell.angle_beta   90.00
_cell.angle_gamma   90.00
#
_symmetry.space_group_name_H-M   'P 1'
#
loop_
_entity.id
_entity.type
_entity.pdbx_description
1 polymer ?
#
loop_
_entity_poly.entity_id
_entity_poly.type
_entity_poly.pdbx_seq_one_letter_code
_entity_poly.pdbx_strand_id
1 'polypeptide(L)' 'MKAEELRSKSIEELRKLAEDLRKKINQLMIDKSMKKLSKPHLLKMTKKDLARVLTVIREKENA' A
#
# COMPACT_ATOMS: atom_id res chain seq x y z
N MET A 1 -6.91 2.78 -4.95
CA MET A 1 -7.83 2.23 -3.90
C MET A 1 -8.73 3.31 -3.36
N LYS A 2 -10.00 2.99 -3.22
CA LYS A 2 -10.95 3.92 -2.62
C LYS A 2 -11.07 3.67 -1.12
N ALA A 3 -11.16 4.74 -0.35
CA ALA A 3 -11.26 4.63 1.11
C ALA A 3 -12.49 3.83 1.55
N GLU A 4 -13.61 3.96 0.84
CA GLU A 4 -14.82 3.21 1.14
C GLU A 4 -14.61 1.70 1.06
N GLU A 5 -13.89 1.25 0.04
CA GLU A 5 -13.57 -0.17 -0.13
C GLU A 5 -12.71 -0.67 1.02
N LEU A 6 -11.74 0.15 1.45
CA LEU A 6 -10.87 -0.19 2.55
C LEU A 6 -11.62 -0.24 3.88
N ARG A 7 -12.56 0.67 4.09
CA ARG A 7 -13.34 0.70 5.31
C ARG A 7 -14.27 -0.50 5.48
N SER A 8 -14.64 -1.16 4.38
CA SER A 8 -15.46 -2.37 4.43
C SER A 8 -14.66 -3.61 4.80
N LYS A 9 -13.33 -3.54 4.81
CA LYS A 9 -12.47 -4.67 5.15
C LYS A 9 -12.18 -4.72 6.65
N SER A 10 -11.91 -5.93 7.16
CA SER A 10 -11.50 -6.09 8.56
C SER A 10 -10.09 -5.57 8.77
N ILE A 11 -9.72 -5.29 10.03
CA ILE A 11 -8.36 -4.85 10.36
C ILE A 11 -7.34 -5.88 9.91
N GLU A 12 -7.63 -7.17 10.08
CA GLU A 12 -6.73 -8.25 9.67
C GLU A 12 -6.48 -8.24 8.17
N GLU A 13 -7.54 -8.06 7.39
CA GLU A 13 -7.43 -7.98 5.93
C GLU A 13 -6.61 -6.75 5.51
N LEU A 14 -6.82 -5.64 6.20
CA LEU A 14 -6.09 -4.41 5.91
C LEU A 14 -4.61 -4.54 6.25
N ARG A 15 -4.27 -5.21 7.36
CA ARG A 15 -2.89 -5.45 7.74
C ARG A 15 -2.17 -6.31 6.71
N LYS A 16 -2.85 -7.34 6.22
CA LYS A 16 -2.31 -8.20 5.19
C LYS A 16 -2.08 -7.42 3.90
N LEU A 17 -3.05 -6.59 3.52
CA LEU A 17 -2.93 -5.74 2.34
C LEU A 17 -1.76 -4.76 2.47
N ALA A 18 -1.59 -4.16 3.66
CA ALA A 18 -0.47 -3.26 3.92
C ALA A 18 0.87 -3.98 3.77
N GLU A 19 0.97 -5.20 4.26
CA GLU A 19 2.17 -6.00 4.12
C GLU A 19 2.48 -6.32 2.66
N ASP A 20 1.47 -6.69 1.89
CA ASP A 20 1.62 -6.95 0.47
C ASP A 20 2.09 -5.71 -0.29
N LEU A 21 1.54 -4.54 0.07
CA LEU A 21 1.95 -3.28 -0.54
C LEU A 21 3.39 -2.92 -0.20
N ARG A 22 3.84 -3.20 1.03
CA ARG A 22 5.24 -2.99 1.42
C ARG A 22 6.18 -3.86 0.61
N LYS A 23 5.82 -5.12 0.41
CA LYS A 23 6.61 -6.04 -0.43
C LYS A 23 6.69 -5.53 -1.86
N LYS A 24 5.58 -5.03 -2.39
CA LYS A 24 5.54 -4.47 -3.74
C LYS A 24 6.43 -3.23 -3.86
N ILE A 25 6.41 -2.35 -2.86
CA ILE A 25 7.26 -1.18 -2.82
C ILE A 25 8.74 -1.58 -2.83
N ASN A 26 9.10 -2.56 -1.99
CA ASN A 26 10.47 -3.04 -1.93
C ASN A 26 10.92 -3.60 -3.28
N GLN A 27 10.07 -4.37 -3.94
CA GLN A 27 10.38 -4.91 -5.25
C GLN A 27 10.55 -3.81 -6.30
N LEU A 28 9.68 -2.81 -6.28
CA LEU A 28 9.77 -1.68 -7.19
C LEU A 28 11.05 -0.86 -6.96
N MET A 29 11.47 -0.73 -5.70
CA MET A 29 12.71 -0.03 -5.38
C MET A 29 13.94 -0.80 -5.87
N ILE A 30 13.91 -2.13 -5.75
CA ILE A 30 14.97 -2.97 -6.28
C ILE A 30 15.03 -2.86 -7.81
N ASP A 31 13.89 -2.93 -8.47
CA ASP A 31 13.81 -2.80 -9.92
C ASP A 31 14.33 -1.44 -10.38
N LYS A 32 14.02 -0.39 -9.65
CA LYS A 32 14.52 0.95 -9.94
C LYS A 32 16.05 1.02 -9.85
N SER A 33 16.62 0.43 -8.79
CA SER A 33 18.07 0.43 -8.61
C SER A 33 18.78 -0.37 -9.69
N MET A 34 18.10 -1.37 -10.24
CA MET A 34 18.64 -2.18 -11.35
C MET A 34 18.26 -1.62 -12.73
N LYS A 35 17.66 -0.45 -12.77
CA LYS A 35 17.22 0.24 -13.98
C LYS A 35 16.23 -0.57 -14.82
N LYS A 36 15.45 -1.43 -14.17
CA LYS A 36 14.42 -2.24 -14.81
C LYS A 36 13.04 -1.58 -14.78
N LEU A 37 12.87 -0.54 -13.98
CA LEU A 37 11.58 0.11 -13.81
C LEU A 37 11.29 1.06 -14.96
N SER A 38 10.29 0.71 -15.78
CA SER A 38 9.88 1.51 -16.92
C SER A 38 8.80 2.54 -16.58
N LYS A 39 8.14 2.39 -15.42
CA LYS A 39 7.04 3.27 -15.01
C LYS A 39 7.26 3.76 -13.59
N PRO A 40 8.00 4.88 -13.42
CA PRO A 40 8.31 5.39 -12.07
C PRO A 40 7.08 5.82 -11.26
N HIS A 41 5.96 6.13 -11.91
CA HIS A 41 4.73 6.49 -11.20
C HIS A 41 4.13 5.34 -10.39
N LEU A 42 4.46 4.08 -10.72
CA LEU A 42 3.95 2.92 -9.97
C LEU A 42 4.43 2.91 -8.53
N LEU A 43 5.69 3.28 -8.31
CA LEU A 43 6.24 3.36 -6.95
C LEU A 43 5.49 4.41 -6.14
N LYS A 44 5.25 5.58 -6.73
CA LYS A 44 4.54 6.67 -6.10
C LYS A 44 3.09 6.30 -5.77
N MET A 45 2.39 5.68 -6.72
CA MET A 45 1.03 5.22 -6.52
C MET A 45 0.93 4.17 -5.43
N THR A 46 1.86 3.21 -5.42
CA THR A 46 1.86 2.15 -4.41
C THR A 46 2.11 2.72 -3.01
N LYS A 47 2.99 3.70 -2.88
CA LYS A 47 3.22 4.39 -1.60
C LYS A 47 1.96 5.11 -1.12
N LYS A 48 1.23 5.75 -2.03
CA LYS A 48 -0.05 6.41 -1.68
C LYS A 48 -1.08 5.39 -1.22
N ASP A 49 -1.16 4.25 -1.90
CA ASP A 49 -2.08 3.18 -1.52
C ASP A 49 -1.76 2.65 -0.13
N LEU A 50 -0.48 2.42 0.16
CA LEU A 50 -0.06 1.98 1.49
C LEU A 50 -0.43 3.00 2.56
N ALA A 51 -0.18 4.28 2.31
CA ALA A 51 -0.53 5.34 3.25
C ALA A 51 -2.03 5.36 3.54
N ARG A 52 -2.86 5.17 2.51
CA ARG A 52 -4.31 5.13 2.66
C ARG A 52 -4.76 3.94 3.48
N VAL A 53 -4.19 2.76 3.23
CA VAL A 53 -4.49 1.56 4.00
C VAL A 53 -4.13 1.74 5.47
N LEU A 54 -2.95 2.29 5.75
CA LEU A 54 -2.51 2.54 7.12
C LEU A 54 -3.41 3.55 7.83
N THR A 55 -3.89 4.56 7.11
CA THR A 55 -4.82 5.54 7.67
C THR A 55 -6.13 4.86 8.09
N VAL A 56 -6.68 4.00 7.26
CA VAL A 56 -7.92 3.28 7.58
C VAL A 56 -7.73 2.33 8.74
N ILE A 57 -6.58 1.64 8.81
CA ILE A 57 -6.26 0.79 9.96
C ILE A 57 -6.28 1.61 11.25
N ARG A 58 -5.63 2.78 11.21
CA ARG A 58 -5.60 3.67 12.38
C ARG A 58 -6.98 4.14 12.79
N GLU A 59 -7.84 4.49 11.83
CA GLU A 59 -9.22 4.87 12.10
C GLU A 59 -9.96 3.74 12.83
N LYS A 60 -9.81 2.51 12.37
CA LYS A 60 -10.49 1.36 12.96
C LYS A 60 -9.97 1.03 14.35
N GLU A 61 -8.67 1.18 14.59
CA GLU A 61 -8.07 0.93 15.90
C GLU A 61 -8.48 1.96 16.94
N ASN A 62 -8.77 3.18 16.50
CA ASN A 62 -9.17 4.28 17.38
C ASN A 62 -10.70 4.45 17.49
N ALA A 63 -11.46 3.63 16.83
CA ALA A 63 -12.92 3.71 16.84
C ALA A 63 -13.52 3.12 18.13
#